data_896bbefdf3b7350c01291f5fe40c76fc
#
_entry.id   896bbefdf3b7350c01291f5fe40c76fc
#
_cell.length_a   1.000
_cell.length_b   1.000
_cell.length_c   1.000
_cell.angle_alpha   90.00
_cell.angle_beta   90.00
_cell.angle_gamma   90.00
#
_symmetry.space_group_name_H-M   'P 1'
#
loop_
_entity.id
_entity.type
_entity.pdbx_description
1 polymer ?
#
loop_
_entity_poly.entity_id
_entity_poly.type
_entity_poly.pdbx_seq_one_letter_code
_entity_poly.pdbx_strand_id
1 'polypeptide(L)'
;MEVVGKSNAHIILDSCIHESSIYFSDHEKLIKCNPYCTNVKYFMELDIFQWVFQVSDPRSHPITAVFFVRQQEESFSLDDPLDTYGQMFSAKIKNGTTFHSKAKRIRWSPVHEYPEFESDTPNTFVGKASSEICLLHQKDDRTSVYFDTDISLDFDLSFPLNLMPEGILKFMSDAIMSQIMQQATESMLCQVKSDICCSTADMAITSGGK
;
A
#
# COMPACT_ATOMS: atom_id res chain seq x y z
N MET A 1 9.42 15.45 -15.76
CA MET A 1 8.55 14.41 -16.38
C MET A 1 7.91 13.62 -15.24
N GLU A 2 6.58 13.66 -15.18
CA GLU A 2 5.84 12.86 -14.20
C GLU A 2 5.78 11.39 -14.63
N VAL A 3 6.18 10.48 -13.73
CA VAL A 3 6.09 9.02 -13.87
C VAL A 3 5.06 8.51 -12.90
N VAL A 4 4.13 7.68 -13.37
CA VAL A 4 3.05 7.10 -12.59
C VAL A 4 3.23 5.60 -12.47
N GLY A 5 3.13 5.09 -11.25
CA GLY A 5 3.13 3.65 -10.96
C GLY A 5 1.81 3.23 -10.33
N LYS A 6 1.35 2.03 -10.69
CA LYS A 6 0.13 1.42 -10.14
C LYS A 6 0.37 -0.02 -9.77
N SER A 7 -0.24 -0.43 -8.65
CA SER A 7 -0.29 -1.83 -8.27
C SER A 7 -1.65 -2.19 -7.69
N ASN A 8 -2.05 -3.43 -7.86
CA ASN A 8 -3.20 -3.99 -7.18
C ASN A 8 -2.92 -5.45 -6.80
N ALA A 9 -3.44 -5.86 -5.66
CA ALA A 9 -3.32 -7.24 -5.21
C ALA A 9 -4.53 -7.67 -4.39
N HIS A 10 -4.77 -8.96 -4.38
CA HIS A 10 -5.81 -9.60 -3.59
C HIS A 10 -5.24 -10.83 -2.91
N ILE A 11 -5.45 -10.95 -1.61
CA ILE A 11 -5.11 -12.16 -0.84
C ILE A 11 -6.27 -12.56 0.07
N ILE A 12 -6.24 -13.81 0.50
CA ILE A 12 -7.12 -14.33 1.54
C ILE A 12 -6.24 -14.72 2.74
N LEU A 13 -6.63 -14.22 3.91
CA LEU A 13 -5.97 -14.49 5.18
C LEU A 13 -6.82 -15.48 5.98
N ASP A 14 -6.19 -16.46 6.58
CA ASP A 14 -6.80 -17.42 7.50
C ASP A 14 -6.88 -16.80 8.92
N SER A 15 -7.46 -15.62 9.02
CA SER A 15 -7.69 -14.86 10.24
C SER A 15 -8.98 -14.08 10.15
N CYS A 16 -9.62 -13.83 11.29
CA CYS A 16 -10.85 -13.05 11.32
C CYS A 16 -10.60 -11.58 10.97
N ILE A 17 -11.66 -10.87 10.55
CA ILE A 17 -11.55 -9.47 10.16
C ILE A 17 -11.04 -8.56 11.28
N HIS A 18 -11.31 -8.91 12.54
CA HIS A 18 -10.83 -8.13 13.68
C HIS A 18 -9.30 -8.18 13.80
N GLU A 19 -8.71 -9.38 13.78
CA GLU A 19 -7.26 -9.57 13.84
C GLU A 19 -6.56 -8.94 12.64
N SER A 20 -7.09 -9.22 11.43
CA SER A 20 -6.60 -8.60 10.20
C SER A 20 -6.66 -7.07 10.28
N SER A 21 -7.76 -6.51 10.81
CA SER A 21 -7.93 -5.08 10.99
C SER A 21 -6.87 -4.46 11.89
N ILE A 22 -6.57 -5.09 13.03
CA ILE A 22 -5.52 -4.61 13.96
C ILE A 22 -4.17 -4.58 13.25
N TYR A 23 -3.83 -5.63 12.50
CA TYR A 23 -2.58 -5.71 11.76
C TYR A 23 -2.44 -4.60 10.71
N PHE A 24 -3.49 -4.42 9.89
CA PHE A 24 -3.47 -3.43 8.81
C PHE A 24 -3.61 -1.98 9.29
N SER A 25 -4.13 -1.77 10.50
CA SER A 25 -4.19 -0.44 11.14
C SER A 25 -2.84 -0.03 11.74
N ASP A 26 -1.94 -0.98 12.02
CA ASP A 26 -0.57 -0.69 12.43
C ASP A 26 0.26 -0.23 11.22
N HIS A 27 0.21 1.07 10.99
CA HIS A 27 0.80 1.73 9.83
C HIS A 27 2.28 1.41 9.65
N GLU A 28 3.05 1.54 10.72
CA GLU A 28 4.50 1.38 10.66
C GLU A 28 4.89 -0.06 10.36
N LYS A 29 4.21 -1.01 11.01
CA LYS A 29 4.41 -2.44 10.79
C LYS A 29 4.07 -2.82 9.36
N LEU A 30 2.91 -2.39 8.86
CA LEU A 30 2.46 -2.69 7.51
C LEU A 30 3.42 -2.18 6.44
N ILE A 31 3.80 -0.90 6.50
CA ILE A 31 4.63 -0.30 5.46
C ILE A 31 6.05 -0.87 5.49
N LYS A 32 6.56 -1.25 6.65
CA LYS A 32 7.86 -1.95 6.78
C LYS A 32 7.89 -3.35 6.17
N CYS A 33 6.73 -3.97 5.90
CA CYS A 33 6.68 -5.22 5.13
C CYS A 33 7.01 -5.01 3.64
N ASN A 34 7.02 -3.76 3.15
CA ASN A 34 7.45 -3.46 1.79
C ASN A 34 8.98 -3.58 1.71
N PRO A 35 9.53 -4.40 0.80
CA PRO A 35 10.98 -4.68 0.74
C PRO A 35 11.84 -3.46 0.40
N TYR A 36 11.24 -2.43 -0.18
CA TYR A 36 11.93 -1.17 -0.52
C TYR A 36 11.77 -0.09 0.56
N CYS A 37 10.96 -0.32 1.59
CA CYS A 37 10.78 0.64 2.67
C CYS A 37 12.04 0.70 3.54
N THR A 38 12.65 1.87 3.62
CA THR A 38 13.83 2.11 4.46
C THR A 38 13.49 2.88 5.74
N ASN A 39 12.45 3.69 5.72
CA ASN A 39 12.01 4.45 6.88
C ASN A 39 10.52 4.79 6.82
N VAL A 40 9.90 4.80 8.01
CA VAL A 40 8.55 5.34 8.25
C VAL A 40 8.64 6.27 9.44
N LYS A 41 8.15 7.51 9.31
CA LYS A 41 8.13 8.50 10.38
C LYS A 41 6.73 9.09 10.52
N TYR A 42 6.25 9.18 11.74
CA TYR A 42 4.99 9.85 12.07
C TYR A 42 5.24 11.26 12.59
N PHE A 43 4.55 12.25 12.03
CA PHE A 43 4.53 13.64 12.46
C PHE A 43 3.21 13.91 13.20
N MET A 44 3.26 13.78 14.52
CA MET A 44 2.08 13.84 15.39
C MET A 44 1.32 15.18 15.25
N GLU A 45 2.03 16.30 15.11
CA GLU A 45 1.42 17.64 15.04
C GLU A 45 0.58 17.85 13.78
N LEU A 46 0.92 17.15 12.69
CA LEU A 46 0.26 17.27 11.38
C LEU A 46 -0.66 16.07 11.08
N ASP A 47 -0.59 15.03 11.90
CA ASP A 47 -1.26 13.74 11.68
C ASP A 47 -0.95 13.17 10.29
N ILE A 48 0.34 13.10 9.96
CA ILE A 48 0.83 12.57 8.69
C ILE A 48 1.98 11.60 8.88
N PHE A 49 2.14 10.70 7.92
CA PHE A 49 3.25 9.78 7.84
C PHE A 49 4.16 10.16 6.68
N GLN A 50 5.45 10.01 6.89
CA GLN A 50 6.46 10.05 5.84
C GLN A 50 6.88 8.61 5.55
N TRP A 51 6.78 8.22 4.29
CA TRP A 51 7.32 6.97 3.78
C TRP A 51 8.59 7.24 3.00
N VAL A 52 9.63 6.46 3.25
CA VAL A 52 10.87 6.53 2.50
C VAL A 52 11.16 5.16 1.89
N PHE A 53 11.18 5.12 0.57
CA PHE A 53 11.51 3.91 -0.20
C PHE A 53 12.80 4.12 -0.95
N GLN A 54 13.58 3.07 -1.10
CA GLN A 54 14.85 3.10 -1.81
C GLN A 54 14.97 1.91 -2.76
N VAL A 55 15.33 2.21 -3.99
CA VAL A 55 15.71 1.22 -5.00
C VAL A 55 17.09 1.57 -5.55
N SER A 56 17.78 0.59 -6.13
CA SER A 56 19.06 0.85 -6.80
C SER A 56 18.84 1.04 -8.31
N ASP A 57 19.51 2.02 -8.90
CA ASP A 57 19.62 2.14 -10.35
C ASP A 57 20.49 0.99 -10.91
N PRO A 58 20.57 0.81 -12.25
CA PRO A 58 21.40 -0.21 -12.87
C PRO A 58 22.90 -0.08 -12.58
N ARG A 59 23.35 1.06 -12.06
CA ARG A 59 24.73 1.33 -11.63
C ARG A 59 24.92 1.17 -10.13
N SER A 60 23.90 0.64 -9.41
CA SER A 60 23.87 0.47 -7.95
C SER A 60 23.88 1.80 -7.17
N HIS A 61 23.49 2.91 -7.77
CA HIS A 61 23.25 4.14 -7.03
C HIS A 61 21.84 4.13 -6.44
N PRO A 62 21.67 4.59 -5.19
CA PRO A 62 20.35 4.66 -4.58
C PRO A 62 19.48 5.73 -5.22
N ILE A 63 18.25 5.38 -5.50
CA ILE A 63 17.15 6.28 -5.84
C ILE A 63 16.19 6.24 -4.67
N THR A 64 15.93 7.38 -4.06
CA THR A 64 15.07 7.50 -2.88
C THR A 64 13.77 8.21 -3.26
N ALA A 65 12.64 7.59 -2.94
CA ALA A 65 11.32 8.19 -3.09
C ALA A 65 10.73 8.47 -1.71
N VAL A 66 10.22 9.67 -1.51
CA VAL A 66 9.61 10.13 -0.25
C VAL A 66 8.17 10.52 -0.52
N PHE A 67 7.27 10.02 0.31
CA PHE A 67 5.85 10.31 0.24
C PHE A 67 5.34 10.78 1.59
N PHE A 68 4.48 11.80 1.58
CA PHE A 68 3.78 12.27 2.77
C PHE A 68 2.30 11.95 2.62
N VAL A 69 1.76 11.18 3.56
CA VAL A 69 0.39 10.67 3.47
C VAL A 69 -0.34 10.81 4.80
N ARG A 70 -1.67 10.90 4.73
CA ARG A 70 -2.57 10.83 5.88
C ARG A 70 -3.37 9.54 5.81
N GLN A 71 -3.41 8.81 6.93
CA GLN A 71 -4.24 7.61 7.08
C GLN A 71 -5.65 7.97 7.53
N GLN A 72 -6.62 7.29 6.96
CA GLN A 72 -8.01 7.32 7.35
C GLN A 72 -8.57 5.91 7.39
N GLU A 73 -9.37 5.61 8.40
CA GLU A 73 -10.04 4.33 8.55
C GLU A 73 -11.54 4.53 8.61
N GLU A 74 -12.27 3.72 7.88
CA GLU A 74 -13.72 3.76 7.86
C GLU A 74 -14.30 2.36 7.73
N SER A 75 -15.49 2.17 8.28
CA SER A 75 -16.30 0.98 8.03
C SER A 75 -17.31 1.29 6.94
N PHE A 76 -17.53 0.32 6.05
CA PHE A 76 -18.53 0.44 5.00
C PHE A 76 -19.37 -0.84 4.91
N SER A 77 -20.50 -0.77 4.22
CA SER A 77 -21.41 -1.90 4.05
C SER A 77 -21.60 -2.24 2.57
N LEU A 78 -21.47 -3.53 2.25
CA LEU A 78 -21.69 -4.02 0.89
C LEU A 78 -23.16 -4.07 0.49
N ASP A 79 -24.06 -4.18 1.48
CA ASP A 79 -25.51 -4.41 1.27
C ASP A 79 -26.34 -3.14 1.55
N ASP A 80 -25.75 -2.08 2.08
CA ASP A 80 -26.46 -0.84 2.36
C ASP A 80 -26.63 -0.01 1.08
N PRO A 81 -27.86 0.21 0.60
CA PRO A 81 -28.12 0.99 -0.59
C PRO A 81 -27.71 2.47 -0.45
N LEU A 82 -27.51 2.97 0.76
CA LEU A 82 -27.05 4.33 1.03
C LEU A 82 -25.53 4.43 1.06
N ASP A 83 -24.82 3.32 1.19
CA ASP A 83 -23.37 3.27 1.14
C ASP A 83 -22.88 3.19 -0.31
N THR A 84 -22.69 4.36 -0.92
CA THR A 84 -22.26 4.47 -2.32
C THR A 84 -20.93 3.75 -2.59
N TYR A 85 -20.00 3.82 -1.63
CA TYR A 85 -18.71 3.14 -1.76
C TYR A 85 -18.88 1.62 -1.70
N GLY A 86 -19.65 1.12 -0.74
CA GLY A 86 -19.95 -0.31 -0.60
C GLY A 86 -20.58 -0.88 -1.85
N GLN A 87 -21.50 -0.16 -2.50
CA GLN A 87 -22.11 -0.58 -3.76
C GLN A 87 -21.15 -0.61 -4.94
N MET A 88 -20.31 0.43 -5.09
CA MET A 88 -19.27 0.45 -6.11
C MET A 88 -18.28 -0.70 -5.93
N PHE A 89 -17.89 -0.97 -4.68
CA PHE A 89 -16.97 -2.03 -4.36
C PHE A 89 -17.59 -3.41 -4.59
N SER A 90 -18.85 -3.62 -4.21
CA SER A 90 -19.60 -4.85 -4.50
C SER A 90 -19.67 -5.17 -6.00
N ALA A 91 -19.81 -4.15 -6.84
CA ALA A 91 -19.79 -4.31 -8.30
C ALA A 91 -18.40 -4.75 -8.82
N LYS A 92 -17.31 -4.37 -8.13
CA LYS A 92 -15.93 -4.76 -8.46
C LYS A 92 -15.66 -6.23 -8.11
N ILE A 93 -16.31 -6.76 -7.05
CA ILE A 93 -16.10 -8.12 -6.54
C ILE A 93 -17.09 -9.10 -7.20
N LYS A 94 -16.97 -9.38 -8.47
CA LYS A 94 -17.91 -10.22 -9.23
C LYS A 94 -17.80 -11.74 -9.04
N ASN A 95 -17.02 -12.26 -8.11
CA ASN A 95 -16.58 -13.66 -8.09
C ASN A 95 -17.35 -14.60 -7.15
N GLY A 96 -18.66 -14.47 -6.98
CA GLY A 96 -19.49 -15.52 -6.34
C GLY A 96 -19.15 -15.86 -4.86
N THR A 97 -18.17 -15.22 -4.28
CA THR A 97 -17.80 -15.38 -2.86
C THR A 97 -18.81 -14.61 -2.00
N THR A 98 -19.35 -15.30 -1.00
CA THR A 98 -20.31 -14.69 -0.09
C THR A 98 -19.56 -14.01 1.06
N PHE A 99 -19.70 -12.71 1.17
CA PHE A 99 -19.14 -11.89 2.26
C PHE A 99 -20.22 -11.53 3.27
N HIS A 100 -19.79 -11.18 4.49
CA HIS A 100 -20.64 -10.44 5.42
C HIS A 100 -20.79 -9.00 4.93
N SER A 101 -21.90 -8.36 5.28
CA SER A 101 -22.21 -7.00 4.81
C SER A 101 -21.19 -5.95 5.28
N LYS A 102 -20.62 -6.13 6.48
CA LYS A 102 -19.66 -5.19 7.07
C LYS A 102 -18.25 -5.42 6.56
N ALA A 103 -17.61 -4.33 6.17
CA ALA A 103 -16.24 -4.29 5.69
C ALA A 103 -15.49 -3.10 6.30
N LYS A 104 -14.16 -3.14 6.25
CA LYS A 104 -13.30 -2.05 6.70
C LYS A 104 -12.43 -1.57 5.56
N ARG A 105 -12.24 -0.26 5.48
CA ARG A 105 -11.37 0.42 4.53
C ARG A 105 -10.31 1.22 5.28
N ILE A 106 -9.07 1.09 4.85
CA ILE A 106 -7.94 1.88 5.31
C ILE A 106 -7.39 2.58 4.07
N ARG A 107 -7.30 3.89 4.11
CA ARG A 107 -6.86 4.71 2.99
C ARG A 107 -5.75 5.64 3.41
N TRP A 108 -4.74 5.75 2.55
CA TRP A 108 -3.70 6.76 2.62
C TRP A 108 -3.85 7.72 1.45
N SER A 109 -3.92 9.00 1.77
CA SER A 109 -4.06 10.06 0.77
C SER A 109 -2.86 10.98 0.82
N PRO A 110 -2.37 11.48 -0.34
CA PRO A 110 -1.25 12.42 -0.36
C PRO A 110 -1.63 13.71 0.34
N VAL A 111 -0.67 14.32 1.04
CA VAL A 111 -0.83 15.63 1.66
C VAL A 111 0.00 16.67 0.90
N HIS A 112 -0.48 17.93 0.88
CA HIS A 112 0.18 19.02 0.18
C HIS A 112 1.05 19.86 1.13
N GLU A 113 0.72 19.87 2.43
CA GLU A 113 1.47 20.57 3.45
C GLU A 113 2.23 19.57 4.31
N TYR A 114 3.53 19.57 4.21
CA TYR A 114 4.43 18.71 4.96
C TYR A 114 5.66 19.49 5.41
N PRO A 115 6.40 19.01 6.43
CA PRO A 115 7.62 19.66 6.89
C PRO A 115 8.64 19.79 5.76
N GLU A 116 9.43 20.86 5.79
CA GLU A 116 10.57 20.98 4.87
C GLU A 116 11.40 19.70 4.93
N PHE A 117 11.63 19.14 3.76
CA PHE A 117 12.42 17.92 3.60
C PHE A 117 13.69 18.26 2.85
N GLU A 118 14.78 18.31 3.58
CA GLU A 118 16.12 18.41 3.00
C GLU A 118 16.65 16.98 2.81
N SER A 119 17.07 16.67 1.60
CA SER A 119 17.69 15.39 1.30
C SER A 119 19.20 15.54 1.20
N ASP A 120 19.91 14.74 1.99
CA ASP A 120 21.36 14.64 1.89
C ASP A 120 21.83 13.81 0.68
N THR A 121 20.88 13.20 -0.05
CA THR A 121 21.19 12.34 -1.20
C THR A 121 20.71 12.95 -2.51
N PRO A 122 21.58 12.98 -3.56
CA PRO A 122 21.32 13.70 -4.81
C PRO A 122 20.18 13.11 -5.66
N ASN A 123 19.75 11.86 -5.39
CA ASN A 123 18.70 11.16 -6.14
C ASN A 123 17.46 10.94 -5.28
N THR A 124 17.03 11.98 -4.57
CA THR A 124 15.82 11.93 -3.74
C THR A 124 14.70 12.70 -4.39
N PHE A 125 13.54 12.07 -4.50
CA PHE A 125 12.35 12.62 -5.14
C PHE A 125 11.20 12.59 -4.13
N VAL A 126 10.48 13.70 -4.02
CA VAL A 126 9.23 13.78 -3.25
C VAL A 126 8.08 13.58 -4.23
N GLY A 127 7.25 12.59 -3.96
CA GLY A 127 6.13 12.24 -4.82
C GLY A 127 4.79 12.28 -4.09
N LYS A 128 3.76 11.83 -4.79
CA LYS A 128 2.42 11.63 -4.25
C LYS A 128 2.10 10.14 -4.22
N ALA A 129 1.55 9.67 -3.11
CA ALA A 129 1.07 8.29 -2.97
C ALA A 129 -0.39 8.29 -2.52
N SER A 130 -1.20 7.48 -3.17
CA SER A 130 -2.54 7.14 -2.76
C SER A 130 -2.64 5.63 -2.65
N SER A 131 -3.09 5.12 -1.51
CA SER A 131 -3.18 3.69 -1.29
C SER A 131 -4.47 3.36 -0.54
N GLU A 132 -5.04 2.21 -0.83
CA GLU A 132 -6.29 1.77 -0.24
C GLU A 132 -6.27 0.27 0.02
N ILE A 133 -6.70 -0.12 1.21
CA ILE A 133 -6.92 -1.50 1.61
C ILE A 133 -8.38 -1.68 1.99
N CYS A 134 -9.05 -2.66 1.39
CA CYS A 134 -10.38 -3.10 1.77
C CYS A 134 -10.34 -4.50 2.37
N LEU A 135 -10.82 -4.62 3.60
CA LEU A 135 -10.93 -5.87 4.34
C LEU A 135 -12.38 -6.33 4.33
N LEU A 136 -12.62 -7.54 3.84
CA LEU A 136 -13.93 -8.16 3.75
C LEU A 136 -13.97 -9.45 4.55
N HIS A 137 -14.94 -9.55 5.45
CA HIS A 137 -15.15 -10.78 6.22
C HIS A 137 -15.84 -11.85 5.35
N GLN A 138 -15.20 -13.00 5.20
CA GLN A 138 -15.78 -14.17 4.55
C GLN A 138 -16.59 -15.02 5.57
N LYS A 139 -17.52 -15.81 5.07
CA LYS A 139 -18.41 -16.64 5.92
C LYS A 139 -17.69 -17.72 6.74
N ASP A 140 -16.49 -18.11 6.33
CA ASP A 140 -15.66 -19.13 6.98
C ASP A 140 -14.61 -18.55 7.94
N ASP A 141 -14.89 -17.34 8.46
CA ASP A 141 -14.05 -16.60 9.39
C ASP A 141 -12.66 -16.21 8.85
N ARG A 142 -12.56 -16.13 7.51
CA ARG A 142 -11.38 -15.62 6.81
C ARG A 142 -11.58 -14.15 6.39
N THR A 143 -10.49 -13.49 6.08
CA THR A 143 -10.50 -12.12 5.58
C THR A 143 -9.95 -12.04 4.17
N SER A 144 -10.77 -11.54 3.23
CA SER A 144 -10.29 -11.08 1.91
C SER A 144 -9.72 -9.68 2.02
N VAL A 145 -8.53 -9.49 1.49
CA VAL A 145 -7.81 -8.22 1.46
C VAL A 145 -7.62 -7.79 0.02
N TYR A 146 -8.15 -6.64 -0.34
CA TYR A 146 -7.91 -5.98 -1.62
C TYR A 146 -7.03 -4.77 -1.37
N PHE A 147 -5.95 -4.66 -2.12
CA PHE A 147 -4.98 -3.59 -1.99
C PHE A 147 -4.74 -2.92 -3.34
N ASP A 148 -5.01 -1.62 -3.41
CA ASP A 148 -4.76 -0.78 -4.58
C ASP A 148 -3.81 0.35 -4.18
N THR A 149 -2.81 0.64 -5.03
CA THR A 149 -1.87 1.75 -4.81
C THR A 149 -1.54 2.45 -6.12
N ASP A 150 -1.56 3.77 -6.07
CA ASP A 150 -1.11 4.68 -7.13
C ASP A 150 -0.03 5.61 -6.57
N ILE A 151 1.08 5.77 -7.28
CA ILE A 151 2.09 6.79 -6.96
C ILE A 151 2.42 7.63 -8.18
N SER A 152 2.86 8.86 -7.95
CA SER A 152 3.49 9.69 -8.98
C SER A 152 4.76 10.33 -8.45
N LEU A 153 5.78 10.38 -9.30
CA LEU A 153 7.07 11.00 -9.04
C LEU A 153 7.45 11.89 -10.23
N ASP A 154 7.96 13.08 -9.94
CA ASP A 154 8.50 13.96 -10.95
C ASP A 154 10.01 13.79 -11.06
N PHE A 155 10.48 13.47 -12.28
CA PHE A 155 11.89 13.32 -12.60
C PHE A 155 12.36 14.40 -13.57
N ASP A 156 13.52 14.98 -13.27
CA ASP A 156 14.23 15.80 -14.22
C ASP A 156 15.04 14.93 -15.20
N LEU A 157 14.71 15.05 -16.48
CA LEU A 157 15.38 14.28 -17.53
C LEU A 157 16.70 14.93 -17.88
N SER A 158 17.80 14.22 -17.60
CA SER A 158 19.14 14.60 -18.02
C SER A 158 19.53 13.95 -19.35
N PHE A 159 20.53 14.52 -20.01
CA PHE A 159 21.17 13.92 -21.19
C PHE A 159 21.70 12.50 -20.84
N PRO A 160 21.54 11.46 -21.70
CA PRO A 160 20.97 11.50 -23.06
C PRO A 160 19.45 11.24 -23.15
N LEU A 161 18.74 11.03 -22.04
CA LEU A 161 17.33 10.64 -22.03
C LEU A 161 16.41 11.71 -22.66
N ASN A 162 16.80 12.97 -22.56
CA ASN A 162 16.06 14.08 -23.18
C ASN A 162 16.07 14.06 -24.73
N LEU A 163 16.85 13.18 -25.37
CA LEU A 163 16.85 12.97 -26.83
C LEU A 163 15.76 11.97 -27.28
N MET A 164 15.17 11.21 -26.35
CA MET A 164 14.09 10.28 -26.67
C MET A 164 12.75 11.04 -26.73
N PRO A 165 11.81 10.62 -27.62
CA PRO A 165 10.47 11.16 -27.61
C PRO A 165 9.84 10.97 -26.23
N GLU A 166 9.35 12.06 -25.62
CA GLU A 166 8.84 12.09 -24.25
C GLU A 166 7.75 11.04 -24.01
N GLY A 167 6.84 10.85 -24.99
CA GLY A 167 5.76 9.87 -24.87
C GLY A 167 6.25 8.41 -24.76
N ILE A 168 7.35 8.06 -25.45
CA ILE A 168 7.95 6.71 -25.38
C ILE A 168 8.63 6.55 -24.03
N LEU A 169 9.39 7.54 -23.60
CA LEU A 169 10.11 7.51 -22.33
C LEU A 169 9.13 7.43 -21.15
N LYS A 170 8.07 8.24 -21.18
CA LYS A 170 7.00 8.19 -20.16
C LYS A 170 6.35 6.82 -20.09
N PHE A 171 5.93 6.25 -21.21
CA PHE A 171 5.29 4.93 -21.25
C PHE A 171 6.19 3.84 -20.67
N MET A 172 7.47 3.83 -21.02
CA MET A 172 8.44 2.87 -20.48
C MET A 172 8.65 3.06 -18.98
N SER A 173 8.75 4.30 -18.51
CA SER A 173 8.96 4.62 -17.10
C SER A 173 7.74 4.25 -16.25
N ASP A 174 6.53 4.53 -16.72
CA ASP A 174 5.28 4.16 -16.05
C ASP A 174 5.14 2.62 -15.94
N ALA A 175 5.52 1.89 -17.00
CA ALA A 175 5.48 0.43 -17.01
C ALA A 175 6.49 -0.18 -16.03
N ILE A 176 7.72 0.32 -16.00
CA ILE A 176 8.78 -0.14 -15.08
C ILE A 176 8.36 0.17 -13.64
N MET A 177 7.88 1.38 -13.37
CA MET A 177 7.43 1.79 -12.03
C MET A 177 6.29 0.90 -11.55
N SER A 178 5.29 0.64 -12.40
CA SER A 178 4.16 -0.24 -12.06
C SER A 178 4.61 -1.68 -11.79
N GLN A 179 5.59 -2.19 -12.53
CA GLN A 179 6.16 -3.52 -12.28
C GLN A 179 6.87 -3.59 -10.92
N ILE A 180 7.69 -2.59 -10.58
CA ILE A 180 8.36 -2.52 -9.27
C ILE A 180 7.32 -2.47 -8.14
N MET A 181 6.30 -1.63 -8.28
CA MET A 181 5.23 -1.51 -7.30
C MET A 181 4.44 -2.81 -7.15
N GLN A 182 4.11 -3.48 -8.24
CA GLN A 182 3.39 -4.75 -8.19
C GLN A 182 4.18 -5.81 -7.41
N GLN A 183 5.47 -5.96 -7.71
CA GLN A 183 6.36 -6.88 -6.98
C GLN A 183 6.47 -6.52 -5.50
N ALA A 184 6.58 -5.22 -5.18
CA ALA A 184 6.64 -4.74 -3.80
C ALA A 184 5.34 -5.05 -3.03
N THR A 185 4.20 -4.80 -3.65
CA THR A 185 2.88 -5.06 -3.06
C THR A 185 2.66 -6.55 -2.80
N GLU A 186 2.98 -7.41 -3.76
CA GLU A 186 2.88 -8.87 -3.62
C GLU A 186 3.79 -9.39 -2.51
N SER A 187 5.05 -8.93 -2.48
CA SER A 187 6.02 -9.29 -1.43
C SER A 187 5.54 -8.85 -0.04
N MET A 188 5.05 -7.62 0.07
CA MET A 188 4.50 -7.08 1.31
C MET A 188 3.31 -7.93 1.81
N LEU A 189 2.36 -8.26 0.95
CA LEU A 189 1.20 -9.07 1.33
C LEU A 189 1.57 -10.52 1.68
N CYS A 190 2.60 -11.08 1.03
CA CYS A 190 3.14 -12.38 1.43
C CYS A 190 3.74 -12.34 2.85
N GLN A 191 4.47 -11.27 3.19
CA GLN A 191 5.00 -11.08 4.54
C GLN A 191 3.87 -10.93 5.57
N VAL A 192 2.87 -10.10 5.28
CA VAL A 192 1.68 -9.94 6.14
C VAL A 192 1.00 -11.28 6.40
N LYS A 193 0.80 -12.09 5.35
CA LYS A 193 0.20 -13.43 5.48
C LYS A 193 1.03 -14.33 6.38
N SER A 194 2.35 -14.32 6.24
CA SER A 194 3.27 -15.09 7.08
C SER A 194 3.19 -14.66 8.55
N ASP A 195 3.18 -13.36 8.81
CA ASP A 195 3.15 -12.81 10.16
C ASP A 195 1.85 -13.17 10.90
N ILE A 196 0.71 -13.09 10.22
CA ILE A 196 -0.60 -13.41 10.78
C ILE A 196 -0.69 -14.92 11.06
N CYS A 197 -0.26 -15.78 10.12
CA CYS A 197 -0.27 -17.23 10.33
C CYS A 197 0.62 -17.66 11.51
N CYS A 198 1.80 -17.02 11.70
CA CYS A 198 2.68 -17.31 12.84
C CYS A 198 2.05 -16.90 14.16
N SER A 199 1.37 -15.75 14.22
CA SER A 199 0.71 -15.26 15.45
C SER A 199 -0.41 -16.20 15.92
N THR A 200 -1.18 -16.78 15.01
CA THR A 200 -2.25 -17.75 15.33
C THR A 200 -1.70 -19.07 15.84
N ALA A 201 -0.56 -19.52 15.33
CA ALA A 201 0.10 -20.75 15.78
C ALA A 201 0.62 -20.62 17.23
N ASP A 202 1.20 -19.48 17.60
CA ASP A 202 1.70 -19.23 18.95
C ASP A 202 0.57 -19.17 19.98
N MET A 203 -0.59 -18.62 19.65
CA MET A 203 -1.76 -18.60 20.52
C MET A 203 -2.35 -20.02 20.75
N ALA A 204 -2.31 -20.89 19.75
CA ALA A 204 -2.77 -22.27 19.86
C ALA A 204 -1.89 -23.12 20.81
N ILE A 205 -0.58 -22.87 20.84
CA ILE A 205 0.38 -23.57 21.72
C ILE A 205 0.18 -23.15 23.18
N THR A 206 -0.15 -21.89 23.46
CA THR A 206 -0.35 -21.39 24.83
C THR A 206 -1.70 -21.82 25.45
N SER A 207 -2.71 -22.17 24.64
CA SER A 207 -4.02 -22.62 25.11
C SER A 207 -4.11 -24.13 25.36
N GLY A 208 -3.14 -24.93 24.94
CA GLY A 208 -3.09 -26.41 25.09
C GLY A 208 -2.46 -26.93 26.39
N GLY A 209 -2.06 -26.07 27.30
CA GLY A 209 -1.39 -26.42 28.55
C GLY A 209 -2.30 -26.29 29.78
N LYS A 210 -3.26 -27.19 29.97
CA LYS A 210 -3.92 -27.44 31.27
C LYS A 210 -4.22 -28.91 31.40
#